data_b6170d3cd206907cb0b45c1f6c7e3702
#
_entry.id   b6170d3cd206907cb0b45c1f6c7e3702
#
_cell.length_a   1.000
_cell.length_b   1.000
_cell.length_c   1.000
_cell.angle_alpha   90.00
_cell.angle_beta   90.00
_cell.angle_gamma   90.00
#
_symmetry.space_group_name_H-M   'P 1'
#
loop_
_entity.id
_entity.type
_entity.pdbx_description
1 polymer ?
#
loop_
_entity_poly.entity_id
_entity_poly.type
_entity_poly.pdbx_seq_one_letter_code
_entity_poly.pdbx_strand_id
1 'polypeptide(L)'
;MLTSITIPENVQSIGVYAFDGCDTLTDITCLSRTPPSILYDTFTESHYQGANLYVPSGCESAYRFANVWELFSDVFELPAQKGDTNLDGAVDIADVTAVLSAMANGLNDDQYKVNDDDVVDIADVTAILTIMAGQ
;
A
#
# COMPACT_ATOMS: atom_id res chain seq x y z
N MET A 1 19.82 -16.55 -5.16
CA MET A 1 18.66 -16.32 -6.04
C MET A 1 17.64 -15.44 -5.34
N LEU A 2 16.91 -14.64 -6.10
CA LEU A 2 15.92 -13.70 -5.58
C LEU A 2 14.70 -14.44 -5.03
N THR A 3 14.37 -14.24 -3.75
CA THR A 3 13.20 -14.85 -3.11
C THR A 3 12.12 -13.82 -2.79
N SER A 4 12.46 -12.54 -2.72
CA SER A 4 11.51 -11.47 -2.47
C SER A 4 11.90 -10.22 -3.24
N ILE A 5 10.90 -9.39 -3.55
CA ILE A 5 11.13 -8.11 -4.20
C ILE A 5 10.13 -7.07 -3.67
N THR A 6 10.57 -5.82 -3.59
CA THR A 6 9.71 -4.69 -3.27
C THR A 6 9.67 -3.75 -4.47
N ILE A 7 8.46 -3.52 -4.98
CA ILE A 7 8.20 -2.59 -6.08
C ILE A 7 7.82 -1.25 -5.45
N PRO A 8 8.62 -0.19 -5.68
CA PRO A 8 8.36 1.12 -5.09
C PRO A 8 7.03 1.74 -5.49
N GLU A 9 6.57 2.68 -4.71
CA GLU A 9 5.27 3.34 -4.92
C GLU A 9 5.17 4.15 -6.21
N ASN A 10 6.30 4.61 -6.76
CA ASN A 10 6.33 5.45 -7.96
C ASN A 10 6.38 4.67 -9.27
N VAL A 11 6.39 3.34 -9.21
CA VAL A 11 6.43 2.50 -10.40
C VAL A 11 5.06 2.50 -11.07
N GLN A 12 5.01 2.90 -12.35
CA GLN A 12 3.77 2.97 -13.12
C GLN A 12 3.60 1.78 -14.07
N SER A 13 4.68 1.14 -14.45
CA SER A 13 4.65 -0.03 -15.32
C SER A 13 5.86 -0.93 -15.09
N ILE A 14 5.70 -2.21 -15.40
CA ILE A 14 6.76 -3.21 -15.30
C ILE A 14 6.80 -3.94 -16.64
N GLY A 15 7.98 -4.04 -17.21
CA GLY A 15 8.18 -4.61 -18.54
C GLY A 15 7.90 -6.11 -18.60
N VAL A 16 7.67 -6.59 -19.82
CA VAL A 16 7.52 -8.02 -20.11
C VAL A 16 8.82 -8.75 -19.75
N TYR A 17 8.69 -9.95 -19.21
CA TYR A 17 9.81 -10.79 -18.75
C TYR A 17 10.68 -10.16 -17.65
N ALA A 18 10.19 -9.14 -16.96
CA ALA A 18 10.98 -8.48 -15.91
C ALA A 18 11.44 -9.45 -14.81
N PHE A 19 10.65 -10.46 -14.51
CA PHE A 19 10.95 -11.49 -13.50
C PHE A 19 11.13 -12.88 -14.09
N ASP A 20 11.42 -12.97 -15.38
CA ASP A 20 11.70 -14.23 -16.01
C ASP A 20 12.95 -14.88 -15.42
N GLY A 21 12.87 -16.17 -15.11
CA GLY A 21 13.97 -16.87 -14.45
C GLY A 21 14.07 -16.68 -12.96
N CYS A 22 13.17 -15.90 -12.34
CA CYS A 22 13.12 -15.70 -10.88
C CYS A 22 12.26 -16.78 -10.20
N ASP A 23 12.55 -18.04 -10.44
CA ASP A 23 11.70 -19.16 -10.02
C ASP A 23 11.62 -19.36 -8.51
N THR A 24 12.54 -18.74 -7.76
CA THR A 24 12.56 -18.78 -6.29
C THR A 24 11.82 -17.62 -5.64
N LEU A 25 11.22 -16.73 -6.44
CA LEU A 25 10.51 -15.57 -5.93
C LEU A 25 9.17 -16.01 -5.30
N THR A 26 9.07 -15.84 -4.00
CA THR A 26 7.89 -16.25 -3.22
C THR A 26 7.13 -15.08 -2.59
N ASP A 27 7.77 -13.92 -2.50
CA ASP A 27 7.17 -12.77 -1.84
C ASP A 27 7.36 -11.51 -2.69
N ILE A 28 6.26 -10.93 -3.11
CA ILE A 28 6.24 -9.71 -3.94
C ILE A 28 5.49 -8.65 -3.15
N THR A 29 6.16 -7.54 -2.86
CA THR A 29 5.55 -6.39 -2.20
C THR A 29 5.45 -5.25 -3.20
N CYS A 30 4.24 -4.77 -3.43
CA CYS A 30 4.02 -3.61 -4.30
C CYS A 30 3.48 -2.45 -3.46
N LEU A 31 4.23 -1.36 -3.39
CA LEU A 31 3.90 -0.22 -2.55
C LEU A 31 3.00 0.80 -3.24
N SER A 32 2.73 0.63 -4.53
CA SER A 32 1.86 1.54 -5.27
C SER A 32 0.40 1.31 -4.90
N ARG A 33 -0.31 2.37 -4.60
CA ARG A 33 -1.75 2.32 -4.33
C ARG A 33 -2.57 2.11 -5.60
N THR A 34 -2.00 2.48 -6.75
CA THR A 34 -2.57 2.19 -8.06
C THR A 34 -1.75 1.07 -8.69
N PRO A 35 -2.35 -0.07 -9.04
CA PRO A 35 -1.60 -1.17 -9.62
C PRO A 35 -0.83 -0.72 -10.86
N PRO A 36 0.50 -0.94 -10.92
CA PRO A 36 1.26 -0.66 -12.14
C PRO A 36 0.75 -1.48 -13.32
N SER A 37 0.92 -0.95 -14.53
CA SER A 37 0.61 -1.71 -15.74
C SER A 37 1.60 -2.84 -15.92
N ILE A 38 1.10 -4.07 -16.05
CA ILE A 38 1.91 -5.25 -16.32
C ILE A 38 1.27 -6.06 -17.45
N LEU A 39 2.09 -6.93 -18.07
CA LEU A 39 1.64 -7.88 -19.05
C LEU A 39 1.69 -9.29 -18.47
N TYR A 40 0.98 -10.22 -19.10
CA TYR A 40 0.93 -11.61 -18.60
C TYR A 40 2.34 -12.19 -18.39
N ASP A 41 3.27 -11.88 -19.28
CA ASP A 41 4.63 -12.40 -19.24
C ASP A 41 5.57 -11.58 -18.35
N THR A 42 5.06 -10.57 -17.62
CA THR A 42 5.86 -9.82 -16.63
C THR A 42 6.29 -10.75 -15.49
N PHE A 43 5.36 -11.57 -15.01
CA PHE A 43 5.60 -12.64 -14.05
C PHE A 43 5.35 -13.98 -14.72
N THR A 44 5.65 -15.06 -14.03
CA THR A 44 5.42 -16.42 -14.55
C THR A 44 4.17 -17.02 -13.90
N GLU A 45 3.65 -18.09 -14.52
CA GLU A 45 2.53 -18.85 -13.98
C GLU A 45 2.79 -19.29 -12.54
N SER A 46 4.01 -19.71 -12.24
CA SER A 46 4.38 -20.13 -10.88
C SER A 46 4.30 -18.99 -9.88
N HIS A 47 4.58 -17.76 -10.30
CA HIS A 47 4.41 -16.58 -9.43
C HIS A 47 2.93 -16.33 -9.16
N TYR A 48 2.07 -16.38 -10.18
CA TYR A 48 0.64 -16.15 -10.00
C TYR A 48 -0.01 -17.16 -9.06
N GLN A 49 0.47 -18.41 -9.08
CA GLN A 49 -0.11 -19.49 -8.28
C GLN A 49 0.55 -19.66 -6.91
N GLY A 50 1.81 -19.31 -6.77
CA GLY A 50 2.59 -19.66 -5.57
C GLY A 50 3.21 -18.50 -4.81
N ALA A 51 3.32 -17.31 -5.39
CA ALA A 51 3.91 -16.18 -4.68
C ALA A 51 2.84 -15.42 -3.89
N ASN A 52 3.26 -14.86 -2.75
CA ASN A 52 2.43 -13.97 -1.95
C ASN A 52 2.58 -12.54 -2.47
N LEU A 53 1.48 -11.88 -2.77
CA LEU A 53 1.47 -10.47 -3.16
C LEU A 53 1.03 -9.62 -1.98
N TYR A 54 1.88 -8.69 -1.56
CA TYR A 54 1.59 -7.74 -0.48
C TYR A 54 1.36 -6.36 -1.09
N VAL A 55 0.23 -5.75 -0.74
CA VAL A 55 -0.20 -4.46 -1.28
C VAL A 55 -0.48 -3.48 -0.13
N PRO A 56 -0.53 -2.17 -0.39
CA PRO A 56 -0.83 -1.21 0.67
C PRO A 56 -2.20 -1.44 1.30
N SER A 57 -2.34 -1.04 2.54
CA SER A 57 -3.60 -1.12 3.26
C SER A 57 -4.73 -0.46 2.47
N GLY A 58 -5.85 -1.18 2.32
CA GLY A 58 -7.01 -0.70 1.56
C GLY A 58 -6.92 -0.91 0.05
N CYS A 59 -5.84 -1.51 -0.47
CA CYS A 59 -5.63 -1.67 -1.91
C CYS A 59 -5.88 -3.09 -2.43
N GLU A 60 -6.27 -4.03 -1.58
CA GLU A 60 -6.50 -5.42 -2.01
C GLU A 60 -7.47 -5.49 -3.19
N SER A 61 -8.61 -4.82 -3.09
CA SER A 61 -9.61 -4.81 -4.16
C SER A 61 -9.07 -4.23 -5.46
N ALA A 62 -8.27 -3.16 -5.39
CA ALA A 62 -7.67 -2.55 -6.57
C ALA A 62 -6.80 -3.55 -7.34
N TYR A 63 -6.00 -4.35 -6.63
CA TYR A 63 -5.15 -5.36 -7.25
C TYR A 63 -5.91 -6.58 -7.71
N ARG A 64 -6.91 -7.04 -6.95
CA ARG A 64 -7.71 -8.22 -7.32
C ARG A 64 -8.54 -8.02 -8.58
N PHE A 65 -8.87 -6.77 -8.91
CA PHE A 65 -9.63 -6.43 -10.12
C PHE A 65 -8.77 -5.77 -11.20
N ALA A 66 -7.47 -5.60 -10.96
CA ALA A 66 -6.57 -5.03 -11.96
C ALA A 66 -6.18 -6.07 -12.99
N ASN A 67 -6.03 -5.63 -14.25
CA ASN A 67 -5.63 -6.51 -15.35
C ASN A 67 -4.29 -7.18 -15.06
N VAL A 68 -4.23 -8.49 -15.21
CA VAL A 68 -3.10 -9.38 -14.92
C VAL A 68 -2.85 -9.57 -13.41
N TRP A 69 -2.88 -8.49 -12.60
CA TRP A 69 -2.74 -8.63 -11.15
C TRP A 69 -3.79 -9.55 -10.54
N GLU A 70 -4.98 -9.62 -11.16
CA GLU A 70 -6.06 -10.53 -10.75
C GLU A 70 -5.67 -12.01 -10.78
N LEU A 71 -4.58 -12.36 -11.48
CA LEU A 71 -4.09 -13.72 -11.59
C LEU A 71 -3.38 -14.21 -10.33
N PHE A 72 -2.91 -13.31 -9.46
CA PHE A 72 -2.31 -13.69 -8.19
C PHE A 72 -3.34 -14.34 -7.27
N SER A 73 -3.07 -15.59 -6.86
CA SER A 73 -3.98 -16.33 -5.98
C SER A 73 -4.03 -15.79 -4.58
N ASP A 74 -2.89 -15.33 -4.07
CA ASP A 74 -2.74 -14.87 -2.69
C ASP A 74 -2.35 -13.38 -2.68
N VAL A 75 -3.28 -12.55 -2.22
CA VAL A 75 -3.07 -11.11 -2.07
C VAL A 75 -3.33 -10.73 -0.61
N PHE A 76 -2.37 -10.07 0.01
CA PHE A 76 -2.44 -9.64 1.39
C PHE A 76 -2.22 -8.14 1.50
N GLU A 77 -2.88 -7.51 2.43
CA GLU A 77 -2.65 -6.10 2.73
C GLU A 77 -1.57 -5.94 3.79
N LEU A 78 -0.68 -4.98 3.57
CA LEU A 78 0.28 -4.57 4.59
C LEU A 78 -0.46 -3.84 5.72
N PRO A 79 0.01 -3.92 6.98
CA PRO A 79 -0.59 -3.18 8.07
C PRO A 79 -0.57 -1.68 7.79
N ALA A 80 -1.66 -0.99 8.13
CA ALA A 80 -1.70 0.47 8.05
C ALA A 80 -0.70 1.05 9.04
N GLN A 81 0.12 2.01 8.58
CA GLN A 81 1.06 2.69 9.45
C GLN A 81 0.32 3.73 10.29
N LYS A 82 0.58 3.76 11.61
CA LYS A 82 -0.06 4.73 12.49
C LYS A 82 0.34 6.15 12.09
N GLY A 83 -0.64 7.01 11.88
CA GLY A 83 -0.43 8.37 11.41
C GLY A 83 -0.51 8.54 9.91
N ASP A 84 -0.53 7.44 9.15
CA ASP A 84 -0.72 7.45 7.69
C ASP A 84 -2.22 7.56 7.38
N THR A 85 -2.74 8.78 7.51
CA THR A 85 -4.18 9.02 7.41
C THR A 85 -4.69 9.12 5.98
N ASN A 86 -3.82 9.44 5.03
CA ASN A 86 -4.17 9.46 3.62
C ASN A 86 -3.87 8.10 2.94
N LEU A 87 -3.29 7.17 3.69
CA LEU A 87 -2.99 5.80 3.24
C LEU A 87 -2.06 5.75 2.02
N ASP A 88 -1.04 6.63 1.99
CA ASP A 88 -0.05 6.67 0.90
C ASP A 88 1.24 5.90 1.23
N GLY A 89 1.33 5.33 2.41
CA GLY A 89 2.49 4.54 2.85
C GLY A 89 3.55 5.33 3.61
N ALA A 90 3.38 6.63 3.77
CA ALA A 90 4.31 7.49 4.51
C ALA A 90 3.56 8.35 5.52
N VAL A 91 4.20 8.67 6.63
CA VAL A 91 3.65 9.62 7.61
C VAL A 91 4.35 10.96 7.41
N ASP A 92 3.65 11.93 6.84
CA ASP A 92 4.19 13.24 6.50
C ASP A 92 3.13 14.34 6.63
N ILE A 93 3.45 15.54 6.15
CA ILE A 93 2.54 16.69 6.26
C ILE A 93 1.23 16.48 5.49
N ALA A 94 1.21 15.61 4.48
CA ALA A 94 -0.02 15.29 3.75
C ALA A 94 -1.05 14.60 4.66
N ASP A 95 -0.61 13.85 5.66
CA ASP A 95 -1.48 13.22 6.66
C ASP A 95 -2.13 14.27 7.56
N VAL A 96 -1.39 15.30 7.94
CA VAL A 96 -1.94 16.45 8.68
C VAL A 96 -3.04 17.11 7.86
N THR A 97 -2.81 17.36 6.59
CA THR A 97 -3.80 17.94 5.69
C THR A 97 -5.05 17.05 5.58
N ALA A 98 -4.86 15.74 5.52
CA ALA A 98 -5.97 14.79 5.47
C ALA A 98 -6.86 14.86 6.72
N VAL A 99 -6.25 14.94 7.90
CA VAL A 99 -7.01 15.09 9.17
C VAL A 99 -7.75 16.44 9.21
N LEU A 100 -7.09 17.53 8.81
CA LEU A 100 -7.74 18.85 8.77
C LEU A 100 -8.92 18.87 7.81
N SER A 101 -8.80 18.23 6.65
CA SER A 101 -9.91 18.09 5.69
C SER A 101 -11.05 17.25 6.26
N ALA A 102 -10.74 16.17 6.95
CA ALA A 102 -11.73 15.33 7.61
C ALA A 102 -12.50 16.09 8.67
N MET A 103 -11.81 16.90 9.49
CA MET A 103 -12.44 17.75 10.48
C MET A 103 -13.39 18.76 9.84
N ALA A 104 -12.95 19.42 8.76
CA ALA A 104 -13.75 20.42 8.04
C ALA A 104 -15.01 19.81 7.42
N ASN A 105 -14.97 18.55 7.05
CA ASN A 105 -16.09 17.83 6.42
C ASN A 105 -16.91 17.02 7.42
N GLY A 106 -16.58 17.07 8.71
CA GLY A 106 -17.28 16.33 9.75
C GLY A 106 -17.09 14.80 9.66
N LEU A 107 -16.02 14.34 9.03
CA LEU A 107 -15.70 12.92 8.94
C LEU A 107 -15.12 12.43 10.27
N ASN A 108 -15.46 11.21 10.64
CA ASN A 108 -15.00 10.59 11.90
C ASN A 108 -14.53 9.16 11.68
N ASP A 109 -13.90 8.92 10.53
CA ASP A 109 -13.41 7.60 10.16
C ASP A 109 -12.16 7.23 10.96
N ASP A 110 -12.00 5.95 11.25
CA ASP A 110 -10.92 5.45 12.11
C ASP A 110 -9.52 5.75 11.56
N GLN A 111 -9.36 5.89 10.24
CA GLN A 111 -8.07 6.21 9.63
C GLN A 111 -7.52 7.57 10.07
N TYR A 112 -8.38 8.48 10.51
CA TYR A 112 -7.99 9.82 10.98
C TYR A 112 -7.80 9.90 12.50
N LYS A 113 -8.18 8.86 13.23
CA LYS A 113 -8.09 8.78 14.70
C LYS A 113 -6.71 8.29 15.11
N VAL A 114 -5.72 9.18 15.10
CA VAL A 114 -4.32 8.81 15.31
C VAL A 114 -3.98 8.61 16.78
N ASN A 115 -4.65 9.34 17.68
CA ASN A 115 -4.40 9.28 19.11
C ASN A 115 -5.23 8.23 19.87
N ASP A 116 -5.95 7.36 19.13
CA ASP A 116 -6.75 6.28 19.68
C ASP A 116 -7.98 6.73 20.51
N ASP A 117 -8.41 7.98 20.37
CA ASP A 117 -9.70 8.39 20.94
C ASP A 117 -10.85 8.19 19.94
N ASP A 118 -12.07 8.51 20.32
CA ASP A 118 -13.25 8.27 19.50
C ASP A 118 -13.60 9.43 18.56
N VAL A 119 -12.77 10.48 18.52
CA VAL A 119 -13.07 11.71 17.81
C VAL A 119 -11.90 12.12 16.92
N VAL A 120 -12.21 12.58 15.71
CA VAL A 120 -11.19 13.19 14.82
C VAL A 120 -11.11 14.67 15.16
N ASP A 121 -10.01 15.09 15.81
CA ASP A 121 -9.78 16.46 16.25
C ASP A 121 -8.31 16.88 16.16
N ILE A 122 -7.99 18.07 16.70
CA ILE A 122 -6.63 18.61 16.65
C ILE A 122 -5.61 17.74 17.40
N ALA A 123 -6.05 16.90 18.33
CA ALA A 123 -5.15 15.98 19.03
C ALA A 123 -4.59 14.92 18.06
N ASP A 124 -5.33 14.55 17.01
CA ASP A 124 -4.84 13.66 15.97
C ASP A 124 -3.72 14.32 15.17
N VAL A 125 -3.84 15.60 14.85
CA VAL A 125 -2.76 16.37 14.21
C VAL A 125 -1.51 16.37 15.08
N THR A 126 -1.65 16.62 16.38
CA THR A 126 -0.52 16.59 17.33
C THR A 126 0.13 15.19 17.35
N ALA A 127 -0.67 14.13 17.32
CA ALA A 127 -0.16 12.78 17.29
C ALA A 127 0.66 12.50 16.03
N ILE A 128 0.21 12.97 14.86
CA ILE A 128 0.96 12.84 13.60
C ILE A 128 2.29 13.59 13.70
N LEU A 129 2.28 14.81 14.19
CA LEU A 129 3.51 15.62 14.34
C LEU A 129 4.51 14.94 15.29
N THR A 130 4.02 14.30 16.33
CA THR A 130 4.86 13.54 17.27
C THR A 130 5.49 12.33 16.60
N ILE A 131 4.74 11.61 15.76
CA ILE A 131 5.25 10.47 14.99
C ILE A 131 6.33 10.95 14.01
N MET A 132 6.09 12.04 13.29
CA MET A 132 7.05 12.62 12.35
C MET A 132 8.35 13.02 13.03
N ALA A 133 8.28 13.57 14.23
CA ALA A 133 9.46 13.99 14.99
C ALA A 133 10.30 12.80 15.46
N GLY A 134 9.73 11.61 15.55
CA GLY A 134 10.42 10.38 15.94
C GLY A 134 11.03 9.59 14.79
N GLN A 135 10.86 10.06 13.56
CA GLN A 135 11.37 9.36 12.36
C GLN A 135 12.84 9.66 12.06
#